data_41150d751b21295d7d64ea6403bbc1df
#
_entry.id   41150d751b21295d7d64ea6403bbc1df
#
_cell.length_a   1.000
_cell.length_b   1.000
_cell.length_c   1.000
_cell.angle_alpha   90.00
_cell.angle_beta   90.00
_cell.angle_gamma   90.00
#
_symmetry.space_group_name_H-M   'P 1'
#
loop_
_entity.id
_entity.type
_entity.pdbx_description
1 polymer ?
#
loop_
_entity_poly.entity_id
_entity_poly.type
_entity_poly.pdbx_seq_one_letter_code
_entity_poly.pdbx_strand_id
1 'polypeptide(L)'
;FLDYNNGFIKKHFWRKGGMSILNDSYLYLGLNLSRPIKELKNYIDFSHILSNLSDSKITNTFEICSPIFSYINRRGIVYTGDIILSKIEGLTLDKYISDNNMDSKFYSDLSFCFKTLFENGIFNNDMNLKNIMFNTKTQKISFIDFDKLIINLSKKGDEKMTTSVLRKFKKSLRKFKLDNKFDWEEFTK
;
A
#
# COMPACT_ATOMS: atom_id res chain seq x y z
N PHE A 1 -5.87 11.65 -5.56
CA PHE A 1 -4.72 11.57 -6.48
C PHE A 1 -5.03 12.37 -7.73
N LEU A 2 -4.05 13.13 -8.24
CA LEU A 2 -4.09 13.75 -9.56
C LEU A 2 -3.19 12.92 -10.47
N ASP A 3 -3.75 12.41 -11.56
CA ASP A 3 -3.01 11.67 -12.59
C ASP A 3 -2.42 12.69 -13.57
N TYR A 4 -1.12 12.67 -13.73
CA TYR A 4 -0.44 13.41 -14.79
C TYR A 4 -0.18 12.42 -15.92
N ASN A 5 -0.62 12.73 -17.14
CA ASN A 5 -0.50 11.90 -18.35
C ASN A 5 0.94 11.43 -18.68
N ASN A 6 1.92 11.82 -17.87
CA ASN A 6 3.35 11.54 -18.02
C ASN A 6 3.85 10.35 -17.18
N GLY A 7 2.98 9.45 -16.71
CA GLY A 7 3.40 8.29 -15.91
C GLY A 7 3.65 8.58 -14.44
N PHE A 8 3.16 9.70 -13.91
CA PHE A 8 3.28 10.09 -12.51
C PHE A 8 1.92 10.36 -11.89
N ILE A 9 1.83 10.16 -10.59
CA ILE A 9 0.68 10.54 -9.78
C ILE A 9 1.10 11.45 -8.63
N LYS A 10 0.27 12.46 -8.36
CA LYS A 10 0.41 13.33 -7.19
C LYS A 10 -0.62 12.94 -6.13
N LYS A 11 -0.16 12.63 -4.94
CA LYS A 11 -1.00 12.41 -3.76
C LYS A 11 -0.90 13.62 -2.85
N HIS A 12 -2.02 14.34 -2.69
CA HIS A 12 -2.18 15.39 -1.70
C HIS A 12 -2.72 14.82 -0.40
N PHE A 13 -2.22 15.31 0.74
CA PHE A 13 -2.62 14.82 2.06
C PHE A 13 -3.79 15.62 2.62
N TRP A 14 -4.96 15.01 2.64
CA TRP A 14 -6.18 15.56 3.21
C TRP A 14 -6.48 15.02 4.61
N ARG A 15 -7.01 15.86 5.50
CA ARG A 15 -7.57 15.39 6.77
C ARG A 15 -8.92 14.74 6.53
N LYS A 16 -9.23 13.71 7.33
CA LYS A 16 -10.50 12.97 7.27
C LYS A 16 -11.20 13.02 8.63
N GLY A 17 -12.53 12.85 8.64
CA GLY A 17 -13.34 12.82 9.86
C GLY A 17 -13.56 14.18 10.50
N GLY A 18 -13.70 14.26 11.82
CA GLY A 18 -14.00 15.50 12.56
C GLY A 18 -12.97 16.62 12.41
N MET A 19 -11.75 16.30 11.94
CA MET A 19 -10.68 17.25 11.67
C MET A 19 -10.68 17.76 10.23
N SER A 20 -11.68 17.42 9.42
CA SER A 20 -11.79 17.83 8.00
C SER A 20 -11.94 19.37 7.83
N ILE A 21 -12.40 20.07 8.87
CA ILE A 21 -12.49 21.55 8.90
C ILE A 21 -11.12 22.22 8.67
N LEU A 22 -10.03 21.55 9.07
CA LEU A 22 -8.65 22.03 8.84
C LEU A 22 -8.14 21.66 7.43
N ASN A 23 -9.00 21.13 6.57
CA ASN A 23 -8.70 20.71 5.20
C ASN A 23 -7.44 19.84 5.11
N ASP A 24 -6.35 20.41 4.57
CA ASP A 24 -5.07 19.77 4.28
C ASP A 24 -3.94 20.21 5.22
N SER A 25 -4.24 21.08 6.19
CA SER A 25 -3.23 21.65 7.09
C SER A 25 -2.94 20.75 8.29
N TYR A 26 -1.67 20.48 8.54
CA TYR A 26 -1.16 19.66 9.63
C TYR A 26 -0.25 20.48 10.54
N LEU A 27 -0.24 20.16 11.84
CA LEU A 27 0.70 20.78 12.78
C LEU A 27 2.14 20.34 12.43
N TYR A 28 3.05 21.33 12.32
CA TYR A 28 4.44 21.07 12.02
C TYR A 28 5.22 20.76 13.29
N LEU A 29 5.56 19.50 13.46
CA LEU A 29 6.37 19.00 14.59
C LEU A 29 7.79 18.63 14.18
N GLY A 30 8.20 19.02 12.98
CA GLY A 30 9.49 18.70 12.38
C GLY A 30 9.36 18.01 11.02
N LEU A 31 10.39 18.13 10.20
CA LEU A 31 10.38 17.62 8.82
C LEU A 31 10.11 16.11 8.79
N ASN A 32 10.86 15.34 9.57
CA ASN A 32 10.79 13.87 9.60
C ASN A 32 9.46 13.33 10.16
N LEU A 33 8.67 14.16 10.85
CA LEU A 33 7.36 13.79 11.39
C LEU A 33 6.22 14.19 10.43
N SER A 34 6.52 14.92 9.35
CA SER A 34 5.51 15.27 8.35
C SER A 34 5.09 14.05 7.53
N ARG A 35 3.78 13.92 7.28
CA ARG A 35 3.20 12.75 6.60
C ARG A 35 3.80 12.49 5.21
N PRO A 36 3.98 13.51 4.33
CA PRO A 36 4.57 13.28 3.01
C PRO A 36 5.99 12.71 3.07
N ILE A 37 6.83 13.24 3.96
CA ILE A 37 8.21 12.77 4.13
C ILE A 37 8.25 11.37 4.73
N LYS A 38 7.40 11.11 5.73
CA LYS A 38 7.29 9.78 6.34
C LYS A 38 6.83 8.73 5.33
N GLU A 39 5.83 9.05 4.50
CA GLU A 39 5.38 8.13 3.47
C GLU A 39 6.42 7.93 2.37
N LEU A 40 7.14 8.99 1.96
CA LEU A 40 8.27 8.89 1.04
C LEU A 40 9.31 7.90 1.56
N LYS A 41 9.71 8.05 2.84
CA LYS A 41 10.65 7.13 3.47
C LYS A 41 10.14 5.69 3.46
N ASN A 42 8.86 5.48 3.78
CA ASN A 42 8.25 4.15 3.75
C ASN A 42 8.32 3.51 2.35
N TYR A 43 8.12 4.28 1.28
CA TYR A 43 8.28 3.77 -0.10
C TYR A 43 9.74 3.40 -0.41
N ILE A 44 10.70 4.22 0.01
CA ILE A 44 12.13 3.96 -0.18
C ILE A 44 12.55 2.69 0.57
N ASP A 45 12.22 2.61 1.86
CA ASP A 45 12.58 1.47 2.71
C ASP A 45 11.93 0.17 2.20
N PHE A 46 10.67 0.22 1.77
CA PHE A 46 9.95 -0.90 1.16
C PHE A 46 10.64 -1.39 -0.11
N SER A 47 10.95 -0.46 -1.03
CA SER A 47 11.62 -0.79 -2.30
C SER A 47 13.00 -1.39 -2.04
N HIS A 48 13.75 -0.83 -1.11
CA HIS A 48 15.09 -1.32 -0.75
C HIS A 48 15.05 -2.73 -0.15
N ILE A 49 14.09 -3.01 0.74
CA ILE A 49 13.95 -4.35 1.32
C ILE A 49 13.64 -5.37 0.21
N LEU A 50 12.64 -5.09 -0.64
CA LEU A 50 12.26 -6.03 -1.70
C LEU A 50 13.36 -6.24 -2.75
N SER A 51 14.11 -5.19 -3.12
CA SER A 51 15.21 -5.29 -4.08
C SER A 51 16.41 -6.10 -3.56
N ASN A 52 16.58 -6.18 -2.23
CA ASN A 52 17.64 -6.97 -1.60
C ASN A 52 17.28 -8.46 -1.42
N LEU A 53 16.03 -8.82 -1.71
CA LEU A 53 15.63 -10.23 -1.70
C LEU A 53 16.00 -10.87 -3.03
N SER A 54 16.85 -11.89 -2.99
CA SER A 54 17.43 -12.55 -4.18
C SER A 54 16.45 -13.50 -4.90
N ASP A 55 15.17 -13.52 -4.52
CA ASP A 55 14.16 -14.39 -5.12
C ASP A 55 13.59 -13.77 -6.40
N SER A 56 13.82 -14.46 -7.53
CA SER A 56 13.27 -14.07 -8.84
C SER A 56 11.74 -14.02 -8.87
N LYS A 57 11.07 -14.76 -7.99
CA LYS A 57 9.62 -14.73 -7.86
C LYS A 57 9.13 -13.35 -7.42
N ILE A 58 9.91 -12.62 -6.60
CA ILE A 58 9.57 -11.27 -6.15
C ILE A 58 9.46 -10.32 -7.34
N THR A 59 10.47 -10.29 -8.22
CA THR A 59 10.46 -9.41 -9.40
C THR A 59 9.37 -9.76 -10.41
N ASN A 60 8.92 -11.02 -10.42
CA ASN A 60 7.84 -11.50 -11.29
C ASN A 60 6.45 -11.24 -10.71
N THR A 61 6.32 -11.13 -9.37
CA THR A 61 5.02 -11.01 -8.69
C THR A 61 4.75 -9.59 -8.20
N PHE A 62 5.78 -8.87 -7.73
CA PHE A 62 5.62 -7.50 -7.27
C PHE A 62 5.86 -6.48 -8.38
N GLU A 63 5.01 -5.44 -8.40
CA GLU A 63 5.29 -4.18 -9.07
C GLU A 63 5.42 -3.09 -7.99
N ILE A 64 6.55 -2.40 -7.96
CA ILE A 64 6.87 -1.43 -6.91
C ILE A 64 6.62 -0.03 -7.40
N CYS A 65 5.77 0.71 -6.70
CA CYS A 65 5.57 2.13 -6.92
C CYS A 65 6.82 2.90 -6.47
N SER A 66 7.50 3.54 -7.42
CA SER A 66 8.71 4.30 -7.12
C SER A 66 8.36 5.71 -6.66
N PRO A 67 8.83 6.14 -5.49
CA PRO A 67 8.71 7.52 -5.07
C PRO A 67 9.69 8.40 -5.86
N ILE A 68 9.20 9.55 -6.33
CA ILE A 68 10.01 10.52 -7.06
C ILE A 68 10.51 11.58 -6.10
N PHE A 69 9.61 12.28 -5.45
CA PHE A 69 9.91 13.24 -4.37
C PHE A 69 8.67 13.53 -3.54
N SER A 70 8.88 14.16 -2.39
CA SER A 70 7.80 14.78 -1.63
C SER A 70 8.20 16.18 -1.23
N TYR A 71 7.21 17.04 -1.01
CA TYR A 71 7.44 18.37 -0.50
C TYR A 71 6.40 18.76 0.55
N ILE A 72 6.79 19.70 1.39
CA ILE A 72 5.89 20.36 2.33
C ILE A 72 5.93 21.87 2.11
N ASN A 73 4.77 22.50 2.22
CA ASN A 73 4.64 23.95 2.25
C ASN A 73 4.27 24.36 3.69
N ARG A 74 5.24 24.92 4.39
CA ARG A 74 5.08 25.34 5.78
C ARG A 74 4.59 26.79 5.87
N ARG A 75 3.57 26.99 6.70
CA ARG A 75 3.05 28.33 7.04
C ARG A 75 2.97 28.45 8.56
N GLY A 76 4.00 29.06 9.16
CA GLY A 76 4.12 29.16 10.63
C GLY A 76 4.18 27.79 11.30
N ILE A 77 3.18 27.46 12.12
CA ILE A 77 3.08 26.22 12.88
C ILE A 77 2.35 25.08 12.13
N VAL A 78 1.86 25.34 10.91
CA VAL A 78 1.16 24.33 10.10
C VAL A 78 1.88 24.08 8.79
N TYR A 79 1.61 22.93 8.18
CA TYR A 79 2.08 22.58 6.83
C TYR A 79 0.99 21.91 6.02
N THR A 80 1.10 22.03 4.71
CA THR A 80 0.46 21.17 3.70
C THR A 80 1.54 20.39 2.97
N GLY A 81 1.21 19.34 2.25
CA GLY A 81 2.23 18.64 1.49
C GLY A 81 1.71 17.56 0.57
N ASP A 82 2.58 17.18 -0.33
CA ASP A 82 2.33 16.23 -1.41
C ASP A 82 3.47 15.23 -1.53
N ILE A 83 3.17 14.09 -2.14
CA ILE A 83 4.14 13.12 -2.63
C ILE A 83 3.87 12.84 -4.11
N ILE A 84 4.93 12.75 -4.90
CA ILE A 84 4.90 12.38 -6.31
C ILE A 84 5.46 10.96 -6.42
N LEU A 85 4.69 10.10 -7.07
CA LEU A 85 4.99 8.68 -7.23
C LEU A 85 4.92 8.31 -8.71
N SER A 86 5.65 7.25 -9.11
CA SER A 86 5.41 6.63 -10.42
C SER A 86 3.99 6.06 -10.47
N LYS A 87 3.34 6.19 -11.62
CA LYS A 87 2.03 5.60 -11.85
C LYS A 87 2.18 4.08 -12.00
N ILE A 88 1.36 3.33 -11.27
CA ILE A 88 1.18 1.90 -11.46
C ILE A 88 -0.07 1.69 -12.30
N GLU A 89 0.06 0.90 -13.35
CA GLU A 89 -1.08 0.48 -14.17
C GLU A 89 -1.84 -0.67 -13.50
N GLY A 90 -3.12 -0.81 -13.80
CA GLY A 90 -3.95 -1.89 -13.29
C GLY A 90 -5.19 -1.41 -12.53
N LEU A 91 -5.85 -2.35 -11.89
CA LEU A 91 -7.07 -2.13 -11.12
C LEU A 91 -6.81 -2.33 -9.63
N THR A 92 -7.48 -1.55 -8.79
CA THR A 92 -7.52 -1.86 -7.34
C THR A 92 -8.26 -3.17 -7.11
N LEU A 93 -7.88 -3.93 -6.08
CA LEU A 93 -8.44 -5.28 -5.87
C LEU A 93 -9.96 -5.27 -5.66
N ASP A 94 -10.55 -4.22 -5.11
CA ASP A 94 -12.01 -4.10 -4.99
C ASP A 94 -12.69 -4.14 -6.37
N LYS A 95 -12.11 -3.46 -7.36
CA LYS A 95 -12.60 -3.48 -8.74
C LYS A 95 -12.28 -4.80 -9.44
N TYR A 96 -11.03 -5.26 -9.31
CA TYR A 96 -10.62 -6.49 -9.99
C TYR A 96 -11.47 -7.70 -9.55
N ILE A 97 -11.65 -7.90 -8.24
CA ILE A 97 -12.45 -9.01 -7.69
C ILE A 97 -13.95 -8.83 -8.02
N SER A 98 -14.45 -7.57 -8.10
CA SER A 98 -15.83 -7.32 -8.50
C SER A 98 -16.16 -7.84 -9.90
N ASP A 99 -15.23 -7.62 -10.83
CA ASP A 99 -15.48 -7.73 -12.27
C ASP A 99 -14.93 -9.05 -12.86
N ASN A 100 -14.11 -9.79 -12.11
CA ASN A 100 -13.43 -10.99 -12.61
C ASN A 100 -13.59 -12.19 -11.67
N ASN A 101 -13.45 -13.37 -12.25
CA ASN A 101 -13.18 -14.61 -11.51
C ASN A 101 -11.66 -14.77 -11.36
N MET A 102 -11.19 -14.96 -10.13
CA MET A 102 -9.78 -15.15 -9.83
C MET A 102 -9.40 -16.62 -10.02
N ASP A 103 -8.23 -16.85 -10.60
CA ASP A 103 -7.64 -18.17 -10.76
C ASP A 103 -6.72 -18.53 -9.57
N SER A 104 -6.30 -19.79 -9.51
CA SER A 104 -5.39 -20.27 -8.46
C SER A 104 -4.05 -19.55 -8.48
N LYS A 105 -3.59 -19.12 -9.66
CA LYS A 105 -2.35 -18.35 -9.79
C LYS A 105 -2.46 -17.00 -9.08
N PHE A 106 -3.56 -16.27 -9.28
CA PHE A 106 -3.80 -15.01 -8.58
C PHE A 106 -3.74 -15.16 -7.06
N TYR A 107 -4.41 -16.20 -6.51
CA TYR A 107 -4.40 -16.46 -5.07
C TYR A 107 -2.99 -16.83 -4.57
N SER A 108 -2.27 -17.70 -5.29
CA SER A 108 -0.89 -18.05 -4.96
C SER A 108 0.04 -16.84 -4.97
N ASP A 109 -0.08 -15.96 -5.96
CA ASP A 109 0.74 -14.76 -6.07
C ASP A 109 0.40 -13.74 -4.97
N LEU A 110 -0.88 -13.55 -4.66
CA LEU A 110 -1.32 -12.67 -3.58
C LEU A 110 -0.87 -13.19 -2.21
N SER A 111 -1.02 -14.49 -1.95
CA SER A 111 -0.54 -15.15 -0.74
C SER A 111 0.97 -15.02 -0.59
N PHE A 112 1.72 -15.27 -1.66
CA PHE A 112 3.17 -15.06 -1.69
C PHE A 112 3.57 -13.63 -1.35
N CYS A 113 2.86 -12.64 -1.89
CA CYS A 113 3.10 -11.23 -1.56
C CYS A 113 2.91 -10.96 -0.07
N PHE A 114 1.80 -11.38 0.51
CA PHE A 114 1.54 -11.17 1.95
C PHE A 114 2.58 -11.88 2.81
N LYS A 115 2.92 -13.14 2.49
CA LYS A 115 3.93 -13.92 3.19
C LYS A 115 5.29 -13.23 3.14
N THR A 116 5.72 -12.80 1.96
CA THR A 116 6.98 -12.05 1.78
C THR A 116 7.02 -10.79 2.65
N LEU A 117 5.93 -10.01 2.70
CA LEU A 117 5.87 -8.82 3.55
C LEU A 117 6.04 -9.18 5.03
N PHE A 118 5.30 -10.16 5.53
CA PHE A 118 5.31 -10.54 6.94
C PHE A 118 6.65 -11.13 7.37
N GLU A 119 7.23 -12.00 6.55
CA GLU A 119 8.55 -12.60 6.79
C GLU A 119 9.68 -11.55 6.80
N ASN A 120 9.47 -10.39 6.19
CA ASN A 120 10.41 -9.29 6.21
C ASN A 120 10.03 -8.16 7.19
N GLY A 121 9.07 -8.40 8.08
CA GLY A 121 8.66 -7.44 9.12
C GLY A 121 7.95 -6.22 8.57
N ILE A 122 7.29 -6.35 7.43
CA ILE A 122 6.55 -5.28 6.75
C ILE A 122 5.05 -5.47 6.99
N PHE A 123 4.41 -4.50 7.65
CA PHE A 123 3.00 -4.56 8.01
C PHE A 123 2.30 -3.25 7.63
N ASN A 124 1.30 -3.30 6.76
CA ASN A 124 0.49 -2.12 6.49
C ASN A 124 -0.75 -2.09 7.38
N ASN A 125 -0.82 -1.13 8.28
CA ASN A 125 -1.95 -0.95 9.18
C ASN A 125 -3.22 -0.41 8.49
N ASP A 126 -3.14 -0.05 7.23
CA ASP A 126 -4.30 0.31 6.39
C ASP A 126 -4.49 -0.69 5.24
N MET A 127 -4.29 -1.99 5.52
CA MET A 127 -4.47 -3.03 4.53
C MET A 127 -5.95 -3.16 4.17
N ASN A 128 -6.28 -2.69 2.96
CA ASN A 128 -7.61 -2.79 2.38
C ASN A 128 -7.50 -2.99 0.86
N LEU A 129 -8.60 -3.43 0.22
CA LEU A 129 -8.60 -3.78 -1.21
C LEU A 129 -8.24 -2.61 -2.14
N LYS A 130 -8.50 -1.37 -1.73
CA LYS A 130 -8.15 -0.17 -2.52
C LYS A 130 -6.67 0.17 -2.47
N ASN A 131 -5.94 -0.38 -1.50
CA ASN A 131 -4.51 -0.16 -1.31
C ASN A 131 -3.66 -1.29 -1.91
N ILE A 132 -4.29 -2.19 -2.65
CA ILE A 132 -3.64 -3.24 -3.43
C ILE A 132 -4.12 -3.12 -4.87
N MET A 133 -3.19 -3.12 -5.82
CA MET A 133 -3.47 -3.08 -7.25
C MET A 133 -3.01 -4.37 -7.92
N PHE A 134 -3.73 -4.77 -8.94
CA PHE A 134 -3.37 -5.87 -9.81
C PHE A 134 -3.29 -5.40 -11.25
N ASN A 135 -2.13 -5.61 -11.87
CA ASN A 135 -1.89 -5.30 -13.26
C ASN A 135 -2.20 -6.53 -14.11
N THR A 136 -3.31 -6.51 -14.83
CA THR A 136 -3.77 -7.65 -15.65
C THR A 136 -2.86 -7.95 -16.84
N LYS A 137 -2.04 -6.99 -17.30
CA LYS A 137 -1.10 -7.17 -18.40
C LYS A 137 0.18 -7.87 -17.94
N THR A 138 0.76 -7.43 -16.82
CA THR A 138 2.00 -7.95 -16.29
C THR A 138 1.78 -9.05 -15.24
N GLN A 139 0.55 -9.26 -14.78
CA GLN A 139 0.16 -10.19 -13.71
C GLN A 139 0.84 -9.88 -12.37
N LYS A 140 1.20 -8.61 -12.13
CA LYS A 140 1.89 -8.19 -10.92
C LYS A 140 0.97 -7.52 -9.94
N ILE A 141 1.33 -7.65 -8.67
CA ILE A 141 0.61 -7.09 -7.52
C ILE A 141 1.42 -5.93 -6.95
N SER A 142 0.74 -4.83 -6.67
CA SER A 142 1.34 -3.64 -6.07
C SER A 142 0.61 -3.26 -4.80
N PHE A 143 1.38 -2.89 -3.78
CA PHE A 143 0.85 -2.27 -2.58
C PHE A 143 1.07 -0.77 -2.65
N ILE A 144 0.04 0.00 -2.33
CA ILE A 144 0.05 1.46 -2.38
C ILE A 144 -0.47 2.05 -1.06
N ASP A 145 -0.30 3.36 -0.88
CA ASP A 145 -0.71 4.10 0.33
C ASP A 145 0.04 3.64 1.60
N PHE A 146 1.31 4.01 1.67
CA PHE A 146 2.21 3.63 2.76
C PHE A 146 2.23 4.59 3.96
N ASP A 147 1.23 5.46 4.09
CA ASP A 147 1.10 6.38 5.22
C ASP A 147 1.10 5.66 6.58
N LYS A 148 0.55 4.44 6.63
CA LYS A 148 0.49 3.61 7.85
C LYS A 148 1.33 2.33 7.77
N LEU A 149 2.32 2.30 6.89
CA LEU A 149 3.26 1.20 6.81
C LEU A 149 4.15 1.19 8.06
N ILE A 150 4.36 0.00 8.60
CA ILE A 150 5.32 -0.29 9.66
C ILE A 150 6.35 -1.25 9.09
N ILE A 151 7.61 -0.86 9.17
CA ILE A 151 8.75 -1.71 8.87
C ILE A 151 9.50 -1.94 10.16
N ASN A 152 9.51 -3.18 10.62
CA ASN A 152 10.20 -3.57 11.86
C ASN A 152 10.82 -4.96 11.69
N LEU A 153 12.12 -4.97 11.41
CA LEU A 153 12.86 -6.21 11.16
C LEU A 153 12.95 -7.13 12.38
N SER A 154 12.80 -6.61 13.61
CA SER A 154 12.73 -7.44 14.82
C SER A 154 11.39 -8.19 14.98
N LYS A 155 10.40 -7.85 14.16
CA LYS A 155 9.07 -8.45 14.17
C LYS A 155 8.76 -9.29 12.94
N LYS A 156 9.79 -9.82 12.30
CA LYS A 156 9.62 -10.77 11.19
C LYS A 156 8.75 -11.95 11.64
N GLY A 157 7.68 -12.25 10.86
CA GLY A 157 6.76 -13.32 11.18
C GLY A 157 5.92 -13.14 12.44
N ASP A 158 5.78 -11.92 13.00
CA ASP A 158 4.97 -11.65 14.19
C ASP A 158 3.50 -12.00 13.92
N GLU A 159 3.02 -13.07 14.56
CA GLU A 159 1.67 -13.61 14.36
C GLU A 159 0.56 -12.62 14.72
N LYS A 160 0.77 -11.78 15.76
CA LYS A 160 -0.24 -10.79 16.16
C LYS A 160 -0.39 -9.70 15.11
N MET A 161 0.73 -9.22 14.57
CA MET A 161 0.71 -8.22 13.51
C MET A 161 0.15 -8.80 12.22
N THR A 162 0.56 -10.00 11.81
CA THR A 162 0.03 -10.75 10.67
C THR A 162 -1.48 -10.90 10.76
N THR A 163 -1.97 -11.45 11.87
CA THR A 163 -3.41 -11.62 12.13
C THR A 163 -4.16 -10.29 12.08
N SER A 164 -3.59 -9.23 12.63
CA SER A 164 -4.20 -7.90 12.59
C SER A 164 -4.36 -7.37 11.16
N VAL A 165 -3.32 -7.53 10.32
CA VAL A 165 -3.35 -7.11 8.91
C VAL A 165 -4.36 -7.94 8.11
N LEU A 166 -4.34 -9.26 8.23
CA LEU A 166 -5.29 -10.15 7.55
C LEU A 166 -6.73 -9.90 7.97
N ARG A 167 -6.97 -9.61 9.25
CA ARG A 167 -8.31 -9.21 9.74
C ARG A 167 -8.82 -7.93 9.08
N LYS A 168 -7.94 -6.94 8.84
CA LYS A 168 -8.29 -5.70 8.13
C LYS A 168 -8.60 -5.97 6.67
N PHE A 169 -7.81 -6.82 6.02
CA PHE A 169 -8.05 -7.26 4.66
C PHE A 169 -9.41 -7.97 4.54
N LYS A 170 -9.70 -8.94 5.43
CA LYS A 170 -11.00 -9.63 5.49
C LYS A 170 -12.16 -8.67 5.75
N LYS A 171 -11.98 -7.70 6.66
CA LYS A 171 -12.99 -6.65 6.89
C LYS A 171 -13.24 -5.81 5.64
N SER A 172 -12.21 -5.56 4.84
CA SER A 172 -12.34 -4.83 3.58
C SER A 172 -13.16 -5.61 2.55
N LEU A 173 -12.93 -6.92 2.40
CA LEU A 173 -13.75 -7.78 1.53
C LEU A 173 -15.24 -7.67 1.89
N ARG A 174 -15.59 -7.81 3.17
CA ARG A 174 -16.98 -7.67 3.64
C ARG A 174 -17.55 -6.29 3.37
N LYS A 175 -16.77 -5.23 3.58
CA LYS A 175 -17.20 -3.84 3.32
C LYS A 175 -17.59 -3.63 1.86
N PHE A 176 -16.87 -4.26 0.93
CA PHE A 176 -17.16 -4.20 -0.51
C PHE A 176 -18.11 -5.31 -0.99
N LYS A 177 -18.63 -6.15 -0.08
CA LYS A 177 -19.51 -7.29 -0.39
C LYS A 177 -18.87 -8.29 -1.35
N LEU A 178 -17.58 -8.52 -1.20
CA LEU A 178 -16.74 -9.40 -2.04
C LEU A 178 -16.28 -10.66 -1.31
N ASP A 179 -16.68 -10.86 -0.06
CA ASP A 179 -16.34 -12.02 0.75
C ASP A 179 -16.79 -13.35 0.15
N ASN A 180 -17.91 -13.37 -0.56
CA ASN A 180 -18.41 -14.55 -1.28
C ASN A 180 -17.68 -14.83 -2.60
N LYS A 181 -16.93 -13.85 -3.12
CA LYS A 181 -16.15 -13.97 -4.34
C LYS A 181 -14.69 -14.32 -4.07
N PHE A 182 -14.23 -14.20 -2.83
CA PHE A 182 -12.84 -14.42 -2.46
C PHE A 182 -12.66 -15.78 -1.77
N ASP A 183 -11.89 -16.64 -2.40
CA ASP A 183 -11.58 -17.97 -1.87
C ASP A 183 -10.45 -17.89 -0.82
N TRP A 184 -10.84 -17.98 0.46
CA TRP A 184 -9.90 -17.97 1.58
C TRP A 184 -9.07 -19.24 1.68
N GLU A 185 -9.63 -20.38 1.30
CA GLU A 185 -8.92 -21.66 1.35
C GLU A 185 -7.80 -21.66 0.33
N GLU A 186 -8.07 -21.20 -0.88
CA GLU A 186 -7.05 -21.07 -1.92
C GLU A 186 -5.99 -20.02 -1.57
N PHE A 187 -6.39 -18.90 -0.97
CA PHE A 187 -5.44 -17.85 -0.54
C PHE A 187 -4.51 -18.30 0.59
N THR A 188 -4.93 -19.22 1.47
CA THR A 188 -4.15 -19.65 2.64
C THR A 188 -3.32 -20.92 2.41
N LYS A 189 -3.40 -21.53 1.24
CA LYS A 189 -2.50 -22.62 0.80
C LYS A 189 -1.07 -22.12 0.58
#